data_2d50980382cb6616f476480e36c6318e
#
_entry.id   2d50980382cb6616f476480e36c6318e
#
_cell.length_a   1.000
_cell.length_b   1.000
_cell.length_c   1.000
_cell.angle_alpha   90.00
_cell.angle_beta   90.00
_cell.angle_gamma   90.00
#
_symmetry.space_group_name_H-M   'P 1'
#
loop_
_entity.id
_entity.type
_entity.pdbx_description
1 polymer ?
#
loop_
_entity_poly.entity_id
_entity_poly.type
_entity_poly.pdbx_seq_one_letter_code
_entity_poly.pdbx_strand_id
1 'polypeptide(L)' 'MSFEELKETLIELDIDEIVNKVQAALDSGMSAQEVLSALTAGMDEVGRLYEAQ' A
#
# COMPACT_ATOMS: atom_id res chain seq x y z
N MET A 1 -9.51 7.48 -0.43
CA MET A 1 -8.44 6.46 -0.41
C MET A 1 -8.10 6.15 1.03
N SER A 2 -8.06 4.90 1.40
CA SER A 2 -7.80 4.51 2.77
C SER A 2 -6.50 3.72 2.90
N PHE A 3 -6.01 3.64 4.13
CA PHE A 3 -4.85 2.84 4.48
C PHE A 3 -5.01 1.39 4.00
N GLU A 4 -6.18 0.82 4.24
CA GLU A 4 -6.46 -0.57 3.88
C GLU A 4 -6.43 -0.79 2.36
N GLU A 5 -6.93 0.16 1.60
CA GLU A 5 -6.91 0.05 0.15
C GLU A 5 -5.49 0.04 -0.40
N LEU A 6 -4.64 0.92 0.12
CA LEU A 6 -3.23 0.96 -0.29
C LEU A 6 -2.53 -0.34 0.06
N LYS A 7 -2.75 -0.83 1.27
CA LYS A 7 -2.15 -2.07 1.74
C LYS A 7 -2.56 -3.25 0.88
N GLU A 8 -3.86 -3.37 0.58
CA GLU A 8 -4.36 -4.47 -0.22
C GLU A 8 -3.85 -4.43 -1.65
N THR A 9 -3.76 -3.24 -2.23
CA THR A 9 -3.24 -3.08 -3.59
C THR A 9 -1.80 -3.55 -3.66
N LEU A 10 -1.02 -3.23 -2.65
CA LEU A 10 0.38 -3.65 -2.61
C LEU A 10 0.49 -5.17 -2.43
N ILE A 11 -0.35 -5.76 -1.60
CA ILE A 11 -0.36 -7.21 -1.38
C ILE A 11 -0.68 -7.95 -2.69
N GLU A 12 -1.53 -7.37 -3.51
CA GLU A 12 -1.86 -7.94 -4.83
C GLU A 12 -0.72 -7.79 -5.84
N LEU A 13 0.30 -7.02 -5.50
CA LEU A 13 1.46 -6.77 -6.36
C LEU A 13 1.09 -6.11 -7.68
N ASP A 14 0.05 -5.30 -7.66
CA ASP A 14 -0.37 -4.53 -8.83
C ASP A 14 0.36 -3.19 -8.83
N ILE A 15 1.55 -3.18 -9.40
CA ILE A 15 2.47 -2.04 -9.32
C ILE A 15 1.88 -0.80 -9.99
N ASP A 16 1.24 -0.95 -11.15
CA ASP A 16 0.65 0.19 -11.85
C ASP A 16 -0.47 0.81 -11.02
N GLU A 17 -1.29 -0.03 -10.41
CA GLU A 17 -2.39 0.44 -9.57
C GLU A 17 -1.89 1.12 -8.31
N ILE A 18 -0.82 0.58 -7.69
CA ILE A 18 -0.32 1.17 -6.46
C ILE A 18 0.18 2.61 -6.70
N VAL A 19 0.81 2.85 -7.83
CA VAL A 19 1.26 4.20 -8.17
C VAL A 19 0.06 5.15 -8.29
N ASN A 20 -0.97 4.73 -8.99
CA ASN A 20 -2.18 5.53 -9.15
C ASN A 20 -2.87 5.77 -7.81
N LYS A 21 -2.93 4.75 -6.97
CA LYS A 21 -3.59 4.87 -5.66
C LYS A 21 -2.81 5.73 -4.69
N VAL A 22 -1.49 5.68 -4.73
CA VAL A 22 -0.66 6.56 -3.92
C VAL A 22 -0.92 8.01 -4.31
N GLN A 23 -0.97 8.30 -5.61
CA GLN A 23 -1.25 9.64 -6.08
C GLN A 23 -2.63 10.11 -5.62
N ALA A 24 -3.63 9.25 -5.75
CA ALA A 24 -4.99 9.57 -5.31
C ALA A 24 -5.05 9.79 -3.80
N ALA A 25 -4.32 9.02 -3.04
CA ALA A 25 -4.28 9.16 -1.58
C ALA A 25 -3.72 10.52 -1.18
N LEU A 26 -2.61 10.93 -1.80
CA LEU A 26 -2.02 12.24 -1.51
C LEU A 26 -2.99 13.36 -1.92
N ASP A 27 -3.64 13.21 -3.06
CA ASP A 27 -4.61 14.20 -3.54
C ASP A 27 -5.83 14.31 -2.62
N SER A 28 -6.19 13.21 -1.96
CA SER A 28 -7.36 13.20 -1.06
C SER A 28 -7.05 13.72 0.34
N GLY A 29 -5.78 14.03 0.62
CA GLY A 29 -5.39 14.62 1.89
C GLY A 29 -4.64 13.70 2.85
N MET A 30 -4.33 12.48 2.45
CA MET A 30 -3.48 11.62 3.28
C MET A 30 -2.08 12.20 3.32
N SER A 31 -1.43 12.13 4.46
CA SER A 31 -0.06 12.60 4.58
C SER A 31 0.91 11.58 3.96
N ALA A 32 2.08 12.06 3.60
CA ALA A 32 3.12 11.19 3.05
C ALA A 32 3.49 10.11 4.07
N GLN A 33 3.48 10.43 5.35
CA GLN A 33 3.76 9.45 6.40
C GLN A 33 2.72 8.36 6.47
N GLU A 34 1.45 8.72 6.30
CA GLU A 34 0.38 7.72 6.29
C GLU A 34 0.50 6.78 5.09
N VAL A 35 0.81 7.34 3.93
CA VAL A 35 1.02 6.54 2.73
C VAL A 35 2.19 5.59 2.93
N LEU A 36 3.30 6.12 3.46
CA LEU A 36 4.48 5.29 3.71
C LEU A 36 4.18 4.18 4.71
N SER A 37 3.42 4.48 5.76
CA SER A 37 3.05 3.47 6.75
C SER A 37 2.21 2.36 6.13
N ALA A 38 1.27 2.74 5.25
CA ALA A 38 0.43 1.76 4.56
C ALA A 38 1.26 0.84 3.67
N LEU A 39 2.21 1.41 2.93
CA LEU A 39 3.07 0.63 2.06
C LEU A 39 3.98 -0.29 2.86
N THR A 40 4.51 0.20 3.97
CA THR A 40 5.34 -0.60 4.86
C THR A 40 4.56 -1.78 5.42
N ALA A 41 3.33 -1.54 5.86
CA ALA A 41 2.46 -2.61 6.35
C ALA A 41 2.16 -3.64 5.26
N GLY A 42 1.93 -3.16 4.03
CA GLY A 42 1.71 -4.05 2.89
C GLY A 42 2.92 -4.91 2.59
N MET A 43 4.11 -4.32 2.60
CA MET A 43 5.34 -5.06 2.36
C MET A 43 5.59 -6.11 3.43
N ASP A 44 5.28 -5.78 4.68
CA ASP A 44 5.38 -6.71 5.79
C ASP A 44 4.48 -7.93 5.55
N GLU A 45 3.26 -7.67 5.12
CA GLU A 45 2.30 -8.72 4.84
C GLU A 45 2.76 -9.59 3.68
N VAL A 46 3.27 -8.98 2.61
CA VAL A 46 3.80 -9.71 1.46
C VAL A 46 4.96 -10.61 1.89
N GLY A 47 5.88 -10.06 2.68
CA GLY A 47 7.01 -10.85 3.19
C GLY A 47 6.55 -12.04 3.98
N ARG A 48 5.57 -11.84 4.85
CA ARG A 48 5.04 -12.92 5.68
C ARG A 48 4.36 -14.01 4.85
N LEU A 49 3.60 -13.60 3.84
CA LEU A 49 2.91 -14.55 2.96
C LEU A 49 3.89 -15.44 2.20
N TYR A 50 5.00 -14.88 1.78
CA TYR A 50 5.98 -15.64 1.01
C TYR A 50 6.99 -16.38 1.88
N GLU A 51 7.24 -15.89 3.08
CA GLU A 51 8.12 -16.57 4.02
C GLU A 51 7.49 -17.82 4.61
N ALA A 52 6.20 -17.84 4.73
CA ALA A 52 5.47 -18.93 5.37
C ALA A 52 5.51 -20.24 4.57
N GLN A 53 6.14 -20.25 3.46
CA GLN A 53 6.18 -21.44 2.62
C GLN A 53 7.28 -22.43 3.02
#